data_5b04d875e42d77bfc446bee35af25fd5
#
_entry.id   5b04d875e42d77bfc446bee35af25fd5
#
_cell.length_a   1.000
_cell.length_b   1.000
_cell.length_c   1.000
_cell.angle_alpha   90.00
_cell.angle_beta   90.00
_cell.angle_gamma   90.00
#
_symmetry.space_group_name_H-M   'P 1'
#
loop_
_entity.id
_entity.type
_entity.pdbx_description
1 polymer ?
#
loop_
_entity_poly.entity_id
_entity_poly.type
_entity_poly.pdbx_seq_one_letter_code
_entity_poly.pdbx_strand_id
1 'polypeptide(L)'
;IRMVQEAQGSKAPVQRIVDKVTGIFVPVVLGLSVLTFFIWMFFGGVDMLSHAMLSAVSVLVIACPCALGLATPTALMVGIGKAADHHILIKDAVALEQMRKVNVVVLDKTGTLTEGHPTVTGWLWAQPQEEHYKDVLLAAELKSEHPLAVAIVTALQEQEHIEPAALDSFESITGKGIKVSYQGTEYWAGSHKLLKDYHAALTDVLGEMLAQYESDSCSIIYFGRKNELLAIVAIKDQIKATSVEAVRELRT
;
A
#
# COMPACT_ATOMS: atom_id res chain seq x y z
N ILE A 1 1.26 0.82 -18.11
CA ILE A 1 1.01 1.68 -19.28
C ILE A 1 -0.47 2.07 -19.33
N ARG A 2 -1.43 1.13 -19.32
CA ARG A 2 -2.88 1.43 -19.41
C ARG A 2 -3.37 2.35 -18.29
N MET A 3 -2.99 2.14 -17.03
CA MET A 3 -3.36 3.02 -15.90
C MET A 3 -2.83 4.46 -16.06
N VAL A 4 -1.62 4.62 -16.60
CA VAL A 4 -1.05 5.96 -16.86
C VAL A 4 -1.81 6.67 -17.97
N GLN A 5 -2.19 5.94 -19.03
CA GLN A 5 -3.02 6.50 -20.11
C GLN A 5 -4.42 6.90 -19.63
N GLU A 6 -5.05 6.09 -18.78
CA GLU A 6 -6.35 6.39 -18.19
C GLU A 6 -6.27 7.63 -17.26
N ALA A 7 -5.19 7.73 -16.45
CA ALA A 7 -4.95 8.90 -15.60
C ALA A 7 -4.72 10.19 -16.41
N GLN A 8 -3.96 10.12 -17.49
CA GLN A 8 -3.71 11.25 -18.38
C GLN A 8 -4.96 11.71 -19.13
N GLY A 9 -5.89 10.79 -19.42
CA GLY A 9 -7.18 11.09 -20.04
C GLY A 9 -8.24 11.66 -19.10
N SER A 10 -8.03 11.60 -17.77
CA SER A 10 -8.98 12.10 -16.79
C SER A 10 -8.91 13.62 -16.65
N LYS A 11 -10.08 14.30 -16.68
CA LYS A 11 -10.16 15.75 -16.47
C LYS A 11 -10.19 16.06 -14.98
N ALA A 12 -9.23 16.85 -14.50
CA ALA A 12 -9.24 17.38 -13.14
C ALA A 12 -10.44 18.31 -12.89
N PRO A 13 -10.97 18.39 -11.65
CA PRO A 13 -12.05 19.32 -11.30
C PRO A 13 -11.73 20.77 -11.66
N VAL A 14 -10.50 21.22 -11.44
CA VAL A 14 -10.06 22.58 -11.81
C VAL A 14 -10.16 22.81 -13.33
N GLN A 15 -9.87 21.82 -14.14
CA GLN A 15 -9.99 21.92 -15.60
C GLN A 15 -11.43 22.12 -16.05
N ARG A 16 -12.41 21.47 -15.39
CA ARG A 16 -13.85 21.68 -15.66
C ARG A 16 -14.28 23.10 -15.37
N ILE A 17 -13.72 23.72 -14.30
CA ILE A 17 -14.00 25.12 -13.97
C ILE A 17 -13.42 26.03 -15.05
N VAL A 18 -12.20 25.79 -15.49
CA VAL A 18 -11.55 26.54 -16.59
C VAL A 18 -12.35 26.42 -17.88
N ASP A 19 -12.77 25.21 -18.25
CA ASP A 19 -13.62 24.95 -19.45
C ASP A 19 -14.92 25.75 -19.36
N LYS A 20 -15.58 25.77 -18.18
CA LYS A 20 -16.83 26.51 -17.96
C LYS A 20 -16.63 28.04 -18.08
N VAL A 21 -15.57 28.56 -17.46
CA VAL A 21 -15.24 29.99 -17.53
C VAL A 21 -14.92 30.37 -18.98
N THR A 22 -14.10 29.60 -19.67
CA THR A 22 -13.73 29.84 -21.08
C THR A 22 -14.96 29.78 -21.99
N GLY A 23 -15.89 28.85 -21.74
CA GLY A 23 -17.15 28.72 -22.51
C GLY A 23 -18.05 29.93 -22.42
N ILE A 24 -17.99 30.76 -21.39
CA ILE A 24 -18.69 32.03 -21.26
C ILE A 24 -17.83 33.18 -21.76
N PHE A 25 -16.57 33.19 -21.41
CA PHE A 25 -15.63 34.27 -21.67
C PHE A 25 -15.40 34.47 -23.18
N VAL A 26 -15.21 33.39 -23.95
CA VAL A 26 -14.92 33.48 -25.38
C VAL A 26 -16.07 34.13 -26.18
N PRO A 27 -17.36 33.73 -26.02
CA PRO A 27 -18.46 34.43 -26.68
C PRO A 27 -18.59 35.91 -26.30
N VAL A 28 -18.32 36.26 -25.03
CA VAL A 28 -18.36 37.66 -24.57
C VAL A 28 -17.26 38.48 -25.24
N VAL A 29 -16.04 37.98 -25.29
CA VAL A 29 -14.91 38.66 -25.93
C VAL A 29 -15.13 38.80 -27.44
N LEU A 30 -15.70 37.77 -28.08
CA LEU A 30 -16.06 37.82 -29.48
C LEU A 30 -17.09 38.95 -29.74
N GLY A 31 -18.12 39.03 -28.89
CA GLY A 31 -19.11 40.11 -28.96
C GLY A 31 -18.51 41.50 -28.80
N LEU A 32 -17.59 41.67 -27.83
CA LEU A 32 -16.88 42.92 -27.61
C LEU A 32 -15.96 43.29 -28.80
N SER A 33 -15.28 42.31 -29.41
CA SER A 33 -14.46 42.53 -30.58
C SER A 33 -15.30 43.02 -31.78
N VAL A 34 -16.41 42.38 -32.00
CA VAL A 34 -17.36 42.80 -33.07
C VAL A 34 -17.93 44.20 -32.78
N LEU A 35 -18.28 44.47 -31.53
CA LEU A 35 -18.76 45.78 -31.11
C LEU A 35 -17.66 46.87 -31.34
N THR A 36 -16.42 46.57 -30.96
CA THR A 36 -15.28 47.45 -31.14
C THR A 36 -15.09 47.76 -32.64
N PHE A 37 -15.18 46.75 -33.51
CA PHE A 37 -15.08 46.95 -34.94
C PHE A 37 -16.14 47.93 -35.46
N PHE A 38 -17.42 47.76 -35.08
CA PHE A 38 -18.52 48.62 -35.53
C PHE A 38 -18.41 50.03 -34.95
N ILE A 39 -17.97 50.20 -33.70
CA ILE A 39 -17.76 51.53 -33.12
C ILE A 39 -16.73 52.33 -33.95
N TRP A 40 -15.59 51.73 -34.31
CA TRP A 40 -14.57 52.39 -35.12
C TRP A 40 -15.07 52.68 -36.55
N MET A 41 -15.90 51.79 -37.14
CA MET A 41 -16.50 52.02 -38.45
C MET A 41 -17.49 53.18 -38.46
N PHE A 42 -18.34 53.28 -37.39
CA PHE A 42 -19.35 54.35 -37.34
C PHE A 42 -18.78 55.70 -37.00
N PHE A 43 -17.83 55.78 -36.08
CA PHE A 43 -17.24 57.04 -35.57
C PHE A 43 -15.97 57.46 -36.30
N GLY A 44 -15.25 56.52 -36.93
CA GLY A 44 -13.95 56.79 -37.59
C GLY A 44 -14.02 57.01 -39.09
N GLY A 45 -15.14 56.64 -39.76
CA GLY A 45 -15.31 56.75 -41.22
C GLY A 45 -14.57 55.66 -42.01
N VAL A 46 -14.74 55.67 -43.35
CA VAL A 46 -14.26 54.61 -44.26
C VAL A 46 -12.73 54.47 -44.27
N ASP A 47 -12.00 55.55 -44.02
CA ASP A 47 -10.53 55.59 -44.02
C ASP A 47 -9.95 54.88 -42.74
N MET A 48 -10.78 54.59 -41.74
CA MET A 48 -10.40 53.93 -40.48
C MET A 48 -10.62 52.40 -40.48
N LEU A 49 -10.91 51.78 -41.62
CA LEU A 49 -11.11 50.34 -41.69
C LEU A 49 -9.92 49.55 -41.10
N SER A 50 -8.72 49.95 -41.41
CA SER A 50 -7.50 49.31 -40.88
C SER A 50 -7.42 49.40 -39.35
N HIS A 51 -7.78 50.57 -38.79
CA HIS A 51 -7.82 50.76 -37.33
C HIS A 51 -8.95 49.95 -36.69
N ALA A 52 -10.12 49.86 -37.28
CA ALA A 52 -11.24 49.06 -36.82
C ALA A 52 -10.87 47.57 -36.74
N MET A 53 -10.27 47.05 -37.83
CA MET A 53 -9.79 45.66 -37.88
C MET A 53 -8.67 45.41 -36.84
N LEU A 54 -7.68 46.28 -36.79
CA LEU A 54 -6.58 46.11 -35.83
C LEU A 54 -7.05 46.13 -34.37
N SER A 55 -7.95 47.06 -34.05
CA SER A 55 -8.52 47.15 -32.71
C SER A 55 -9.35 45.88 -32.32
N ALA A 56 -10.19 45.39 -33.23
CA ALA A 56 -10.99 44.21 -33.04
C ALA A 56 -10.12 42.94 -32.85
N VAL A 57 -9.08 42.79 -33.69
CA VAL A 57 -8.13 41.68 -33.58
C VAL A 57 -7.35 41.77 -32.29
N SER A 58 -6.91 42.97 -31.89
CA SER A 58 -6.19 43.22 -30.63
C SER A 58 -7.00 42.77 -29.40
N VAL A 59 -8.32 43.09 -29.38
CA VAL A 59 -9.24 42.60 -28.32
C VAL A 59 -9.26 41.07 -28.24
N LEU A 60 -9.34 40.38 -29.38
CA LEU A 60 -9.34 38.93 -29.43
C LEU A 60 -8.03 38.30 -28.92
N VAL A 61 -6.91 38.84 -29.41
CA VAL A 61 -5.58 38.29 -29.08
C VAL A 61 -5.24 38.52 -27.61
N ILE A 62 -5.45 39.75 -27.09
CA ILE A 62 -5.11 40.08 -25.71
C ILE A 62 -6.01 39.39 -24.71
N ALA A 63 -7.29 39.23 -25.02
CA ALA A 63 -8.26 38.61 -24.12
C ALA A 63 -8.20 37.08 -24.12
N CYS A 64 -7.40 36.45 -24.98
CA CYS A 64 -7.34 34.99 -25.04
C CYS A 64 -6.81 34.37 -23.72
N PRO A 65 -7.57 33.55 -22.97
CA PRO A 65 -7.08 32.86 -21.77
C PRO A 65 -6.31 31.57 -22.12
N CYS A 66 -5.62 31.52 -23.26
CA CYS A 66 -5.00 30.32 -23.82
C CYS A 66 -3.98 29.69 -22.85
N ALA A 67 -3.21 30.52 -22.13
CA ALA A 67 -2.25 30.04 -21.12
C ALA A 67 -2.94 29.33 -19.96
N LEU A 68 -4.12 29.79 -19.54
CA LEU A 68 -4.86 29.18 -18.42
C LEU A 68 -5.39 27.77 -18.81
N GLY A 69 -5.83 27.62 -20.05
CA GLY A 69 -6.34 26.32 -20.55
C GLY A 69 -5.25 25.26 -20.72
N LEU A 70 -3.99 25.67 -20.95
CA LEU A 70 -2.87 24.74 -21.15
C LEU A 70 -2.05 24.47 -19.88
N ALA A 71 -1.98 25.41 -18.95
CA ALA A 71 -1.13 25.31 -17.76
C ALA A 71 -1.47 24.11 -16.88
N THR A 72 -2.75 23.90 -16.57
CA THR A 72 -3.19 22.82 -15.67
C THR A 72 -2.98 21.43 -16.27
N PRO A 73 -3.42 21.13 -17.52
CA PRO A 73 -3.12 19.84 -18.13
C PRO A 73 -1.64 19.53 -18.22
N THR A 74 -0.83 20.52 -18.60
CA THR A 74 0.62 20.33 -18.70
C THR A 74 1.25 20.03 -17.34
N ALA A 75 0.89 20.77 -16.29
CA ALA A 75 1.38 20.53 -14.94
C ALA A 75 0.99 19.12 -14.42
N LEU A 76 -0.24 18.70 -14.69
CA LEU A 76 -0.73 17.35 -14.34
C LEU A 76 0.04 16.26 -15.10
N MET A 77 0.24 16.42 -16.41
CA MET A 77 0.99 15.45 -17.22
C MET A 77 2.42 15.29 -16.73
N VAL A 78 3.11 16.40 -16.42
CA VAL A 78 4.46 16.38 -15.87
C VAL A 78 4.48 15.75 -14.47
N GLY A 79 3.51 16.10 -13.62
CA GLY A 79 3.40 15.53 -12.27
C GLY A 79 3.14 14.04 -12.26
N ILE A 80 2.20 13.55 -13.08
CA ILE A 80 1.89 12.13 -13.23
C ILE A 80 3.09 11.38 -13.84
N GLY A 81 3.75 11.96 -14.85
CA GLY A 81 4.95 11.38 -15.45
C GLY A 81 6.08 11.21 -14.43
N LYS A 82 6.37 12.26 -13.66
CA LYS A 82 7.40 12.23 -12.63
C LYS A 82 7.06 11.23 -11.48
N ALA A 83 5.79 11.12 -11.12
CA ALA A 83 5.34 10.10 -10.16
C ALA A 83 5.59 8.68 -10.68
N ALA A 84 5.30 8.44 -11.98
CA ALA A 84 5.54 7.15 -12.62
C ALA A 84 7.03 6.77 -12.65
N ASP A 85 7.93 7.73 -12.85
CA ASP A 85 9.39 7.51 -12.79
C ASP A 85 9.84 7.03 -11.40
N HIS A 86 9.10 7.39 -10.35
CA HIS A 86 9.30 6.94 -8.98
C HIS A 86 8.42 5.73 -8.59
N HIS A 87 7.87 5.01 -9.57
CA HIS A 87 6.97 3.85 -9.38
C HIS A 87 5.65 4.18 -8.66
N ILE A 88 5.25 5.45 -8.61
CA ILE A 88 3.97 5.91 -8.04
C ILE A 88 2.94 5.99 -9.16
N LEU A 89 1.97 5.09 -9.15
CA LEU A 89 0.91 5.04 -10.15
C LEU A 89 -0.29 5.85 -9.68
N ILE A 90 -0.50 7.02 -10.28
CA ILE A 90 -1.65 7.89 -10.01
C ILE A 90 -2.81 7.41 -10.89
N LYS A 91 -3.95 7.11 -10.28
CA LYS A 91 -5.13 6.58 -10.97
C LYS A 91 -5.87 7.63 -11.79
N ASP A 92 -5.98 8.85 -11.26
CA ASP A 92 -6.67 9.96 -11.91
C ASP A 92 -6.15 11.34 -11.41
N ALA A 93 -6.45 12.37 -12.16
CA ALA A 93 -6.06 13.74 -11.82
C ALA A 93 -6.80 14.29 -10.59
N VAL A 94 -7.97 13.73 -10.26
CA VAL A 94 -8.76 14.14 -9.07
C VAL A 94 -8.02 13.74 -7.79
N ALA A 95 -7.44 12.54 -7.77
CA ALA A 95 -6.64 12.06 -6.63
C ALA A 95 -5.46 12.99 -6.36
N LEU A 96 -4.74 13.41 -7.43
CA LEU A 96 -3.60 14.33 -7.29
C LEU A 96 -4.03 15.70 -6.74
N GLU A 97 -5.16 16.24 -7.20
CA GLU A 97 -5.69 17.52 -6.70
C GLU A 97 -6.15 17.44 -5.25
N GLN A 98 -6.78 16.32 -4.86
CA GLN A 98 -7.28 16.10 -3.51
C GLN A 98 -6.16 15.88 -2.48
N MET A 99 -5.01 15.40 -2.91
CA MET A 99 -3.87 15.11 -2.04
C MET A 99 -3.49 16.30 -1.15
N ARG A 100 -3.60 17.52 -1.65
CA ARG A 100 -3.33 18.74 -0.87
C ARG A 100 -4.29 18.97 0.31
N LYS A 101 -5.44 18.28 0.34
CA LYS A 101 -6.48 18.41 1.39
C LYS A 101 -6.37 17.31 2.44
N VAL A 102 -5.45 16.35 2.24
CA VAL A 102 -5.25 15.23 3.16
C VAL A 102 -4.60 15.76 4.43
N ASN A 103 -5.22 15.47 5.56
CA ASN A 103 -4.72 15.80 6.89
C ASN A 103 -4.58 14.57 7.80
N VAL A 104 -5.03 13.41 7.34
CA VAL A 104 -4.91 12.12 8.03
C VAL A 104 -4.48 11.07 7.02
N VAL A 105 -3.43 10.32 7.34
CA VAL A 105 -2.94 9.18 6.55
C VAL A 105 -3.08 7.93 7.39
N VAL A 106 -3.78 6.93 6.85
CA VAL A 106 -3.91 5.60 7.46
C VAL A 106 -3.01 4.64 6.69
N LEU A 107 -2.06 4.04 7.41
CA LEU A 107 -1.07 3.12 6.84
C LEU A 107 -1.35 1.70 7.31
N ASP A 108 -1.37 0.74 6.40
CA ASP A 108 -1.32 -0.67 6.75
C ASP A 108 0.08 -1.02 7.28
N LYS A 109 0.16 -1.99 8.21
CA LYS A 109 1.43 -2.43 8.78
C LYS A 109 2.16 -3.36 7.81
N THR A 110 1.51 -4.46 7.43
CA THR A 110 2.16 -5.58 6.75
C THR A 110 2.39 -5.31 5.27
N GLY A 111 3.64 -5.38 4.81
CA GLY A 111 4.04 -5.12 3.43
C GLY A 111 4.08 -3.62 3.05
N THR A 112 3.51 -2.72 3.87
CA THR A 112 3.57 -1.26 3.69
C THR A 112 4.67 -0.65 4.55
N LEU A 113 4.52 -0.69 5.87
CA LEU A 113 5.54 -0.23 6.82
C LEU A 113 6.62 -1.28 7.06
N THR A 114 6.29 -2.55 6.89
CA THR A 114 7.18 -3.69 7.03
C THR A 114 7.53 -4.27 5.67
N GLU A 115 8.53 -5.13 5.61
CA GLU A 115 9.01 -5.74 4.37
C GLU A 115 8.02 -6.74 3.76
N GLY A 116 7.06 -7.24 4.55
CA GLY A 116 6.11 -8.26 4.15
C GLY A 116 6.69 -9.68 4.12
N HIS A 117 7.89 -9.84 4.68
CA HIS A 117 8.59 -11.11 4.82
C HIS A 117 8.82 -11.39 6.31
N PRO A 118 7.87 -12.06 6.99
CA PRO A 118 8.06 -12.42 8.38
C PRO A 118 9.25 -13.36 8.54
N THR A 119 10.03 -13.13 9.60
CA THR A 119 11.18 -13.95 9.96
C THR A 119 11.07 -14.40 11.41
N VAL A 120 11.59 -15.59 11.72
CA VAL A 120 11.65 -16.08 13.10
C VAL A 120 12.72 -15.29 13.86
N THR A 121 12.32 -14.64 14.94
CA THR A 121 13.21 -13.85 15.80
C THR A 121 13.60 -14.57 17.08
N GLY A 122 12.88 -15.62 17.44
CA GLY A 122 13.19 -16.41 18.63
C GLY A 122 12.46 -17.73 18.69
N TRP A 123 13.14 -18.69 19.33
CA TRP A 123 12.64 -20.02 19.66
C TRP A 123 12.71 -20.23 21.16
N LEU A 124 11.62 -20.68 21.76
CA LEU A 124 11.57 -21.11 23.15
C LEU A 124 11.12 -22.55 23.19
N TRP A 125 12.04 -23.46 23.43
CA TRP A 125 11.75 -24.89 23.58
C TRP A 125 11.53 -25.21 25.06
N ALA A 126 10.50 -25.98 25.38
CA ALA A 126 10.18 -26.39 26.74
C ALA A 126 11.23 -27.36 27.30
N GLN A 127 11.91 -28.12 26.44
CA GLN A 127 12.94 -29.07 26.79
C GLN A 127 14.11 -29.04 25.80
N PRO A 128 15.38 -29.16 26.24
CA PRO A 128 16.55 -28.88 25.39
C PRO A 128 16.99 -30.00 24.41
N GLN A 129 16.32 -31.13 24.30
CA GLN A 129 16.86 -32.30 23.58
C GLN A 129 15.97 -32.86 22.46
N GLU A 130 15.40 -31.98 21.60
CA GLU A 130 14.33 -32.49 20.77
C GLU A 130 14.47 -32.20 19.26
N GLU A 131 15.56 -32.70 18.65
CA GLU A 131 15.75 -32.59 17.20
C GLU A 131 14.58 -33.17 16.41
N HIS A 132 14.01 -34.30 16.83
CA HIS A 132 12.88 -34.90 16.12
C HIS A 132 11.57 -34.06 16.15
N TYR A 133 11.36 -33.17 17.12
CA TYR A 133 10.22 -32.27 17.12
C TYR A 133 10.36 -31.17 16.06
N LYS A 134 11.58 -30.77 15.76
CA LYS A 134 11.85 -29.86 14.65
C LYS A 134 11.50 -30.49 13.31
N ASP A 135 11.79 -31.79 13.13
CA ASP A 135 11.43 -32.54 11.91
C ASP A 135 9.92 -32.61 11.72
N VAL A 136 9.16 -32.86 12.83
CA VAL A 136 7.69 -32.88 12.81
C VAL A 136 7.14 -31.48 12.52
N LEU A 137 7.66 -30.44 13.16
CA LEU A 137 7.25 -29.05 12.94
C LEU A 137 7.52 -28.62 11.50
N LEU A 138 8.72 -28.92 10.97
CA LEU A 138 9.07 -28.66 9.58
C LEU A 138 8.09 -29.33 8.62
N ALA A 139 7.80 -30.63 8.82
CA ALA A 139 6.89 -31.38 7.98
C ALA A 139 5.45 -30.83 8.04
N ALA A 140 5.01 -30.36 9.21
CA ALA A 140 3.69 -29.77 9.42
C ALA A 140 3.57 -28.41 8.70
N GLU A 141 4.54 -27.54 8.87
CA GLU A 141 4.52 -26.20 8.29
C GLU A 141 4.78 -26.18 6.76
N LEU A 142 5.50 -27.18 6.22
CA LEU A 142 5.63 -27.38 4.78
C LEU A 142 4.28 -27.65 4.07
N LYS A 143 3.28 -28.14 4.80
CA LYS A 143 1.92 -28.36 4.27
C LYS A 143 0.98 -27.18 4.50
N SER A 144 1.42 -26.16 5.21
CA SER A 144 0.66 -24.95 5.53
C SER A 144 0.92 -23.86 4.49
N GLU A 145 -0.14 -23.22 3.99
CA GLU A 145 -0.04 -22.08 3.07
C GLU A 145 0.03 -20.73 3.80
N HIS A 146 0.13 -20.73 5.12
CA HIS A 146 0.12 -19.50 5.91
C HIS A 146 1.48 -18.77 5.80
N PRO A 147 1.53 -17.41 5.68
CA PRO A 147 2.80 -16.68 5.58
C PRO A 147 3.76 -16.92 6.76
N LEU A 148 3.25 -17.15 7.97
CA LEU A 148 4.08 -17.47 9.14
C LEU A 148 4.72 -18.86 9.05
N ALA A 149 4.07 -19.81 8.35
CA ALA A 149 4.61 -21.14 8.10
C ALA A 149 5.88 -21.05 7.25
N VAL A 150 5.88 -20.20 6.22
CA VAL A 150 7.06 -19.97 5.37
C VAL A 150 8.25 -19.50 6.22
N ALA A 151 8.02 -18.59 7.18
CA ALA A 151 9.07 -18.11 8.07
C ALA A 151 9.66 -19.23 8.93
N ILE A 152 8.80 -20.11 9.47
CA ILE A 152 9.22 -21.27 10.28
C ILE A 152 10.02 -22.26 9.43
N VAL A 153 9.51 -22.60 8.23
CA VAL A 153 10.17 -23.51 7.30
C VAL A 153 11.55 -22.99 6.92
N THR A 154 11.66 -21.72 6.53
CA THR A 154 12.96 -21.11 6.19
C THR A 154 13.94 -21.19 7.37
N ALA A 155 13.50 -20.81 8.57
CA ALA A 155 14.36 -20.83 9.76
C ALA A 155 14.79 -22.24 10.19
N LEU A 156 13.96 -23.26 9.95
CA LEU A 156 14.30 -24.65 10.24
C LEU A 156 15.23 -25.23 9.18
N GLN A 157 15.03 -24.89 7.89
CA GLN A 157 15.88 -25.37 6.80
C GLN A 157 17.28 -24.76 6.79
N GLU A 158 17.47 -23.60 7.42
CA GLU A 158 18.79 -23.00 7.63
C GLU A 158 19.62 -23.73 8.73
N GLN A 159 18.97 -24.58 9.52
CA GLN A 159 19.66 -25.41 10.53
C GLN A 159 20.12 -26.73 9.89
N GLU A 160 21.35 -27.13 10.18
CA GLU A 160 21.88 -28.41 9.71
C GLU A 160 21.16 -29.60 10.38
N HIS A 161 20.95 -30.68 9.64
CA HIS A 161 20.39 -31.96 10.09
C HIS A 161 18.89 -32.01 10.43
N ILE A 162 18.09 -31.03 9.96
CA ILE A 162 16.63 -31.09 10.09
C ILE A 162 16.02 -31.63 8.78
N GLU A 163 15.35 -32.77 8.85
CA GLU A 163 14.65 -33.38 7.72
C GLU A 163 13.15 -33.50 8.04
N PRO A 164 12.25 -33.26 7.05
CA PRO A 164 10.83 -33.32 7.32
C PRO A 164 10.38 -34.75 7.63
N ALA A 165 9.69 -34.92 8.76
CA ALA A 165 9.14 -36.20 9.19
C ALA A 165 8.04 -36.70 8.24
N ALA A 166 7.92 -38.03 8.10
CA ALA A 166 6.81 -38.64 7.35
C ALA A 166 5.51 -38.61 8.18
N LEU A 167 4.63 -37.64 7.92
CA LEU A 167 3.38 -37.47 8.64
C LEU A 167 2.33 -38.48 8.22
N ASP A 168 1.59 -39.05 9.17
CA ASP A 168 0.45 -39.96 8.95
C ASP A 168 -0.77 -39.18 8.44
N SER A 169 -1.02 -37.97 8.96
CA SER A 169 -2.14 -37.10 8.57
C SER A 169 -1.84 -35.64 8.76
N PHE A 170 -2.58 -34.78 8.06
CA PHE A 170 -2.53 -33.31 8.17
C PHE A 170 -3.94 -32.75 8.11
N GLU A 171 -4.25 -31.81 8.99
CA GLU A 171 -5.53 -31.09 9.02
C GLU A 171 -5.27 -29.59 9.30
N SER A 172 -5.84 -28.71 8.48
CA SER A 172 -5.84 -27.27 8.73
C SER A 172 -7.09 -26.86 9.50
N ILE A 173 -6.91 -26.20 10.65
CA ILE A 173 -8.00 -25.71 11.49
C ILE A 173 -8.15 -24.21 11.26
N THR A 174 -9.19 -23.82 10.51
CA THR A 174 -9.42 -22.44 10.08
C THR A 174 -9.35 -21.44 11.24
N GLY A 175 -8.47 -20.45 11.12
CA GLY A 175 -8.29 -19.37 12.09
C GLY A 175 -7.65 -19.78 13.42
N LYS A 176 -7.15 -21.03 13.54
CA LYS A 176 -6.47 -21.52 14.75
C LYS A 176 -5.07 -22.04 14.49
N GLY A 177 -4.84 -22.81 13.41
CA GLY A 177 -3.56 -23.41 13.10
C GLY A 177 -3.70 -24.76 12.35
N ILE A 178 -2.77 -25.65 12.58
CA ILE A 178 -2.67 -26.95 11.93
C ILE A 178 -2.53 -28.07 12.96
N LYS A 179 -2.99 -29.27 12.58
CA LYS A 179 -2.87 -30.49 13.35
C LYS A 179 -2.30 -31.58 12.48
N VAL A 180 -1.39 -32.38 13.00
CA VAL A 180 -0.75 -33.48 12.29
C VAL A 180 -0.67 -34.72 13.17
N SER A 181 -0.62 -35.89 12.56
CA SER A 181 -0.27 -37.13 13.24
C SER A 181 1.09 -37.63 12.75
N TYR A 182 1.92 -38.04 13.68
CA TYR A 182 3.22 -38.63 13.42
C TYR A 182 3.42 -39.83 14.36
N GLN A 183 3.63 -41.02 13.82
CA GLN A 183 3.79 -42.28 14.56
C GLN A 183 2.66 -42.51 15.57
N GLY A 184 1.42 -42.23 15.14
CA GLY A 184 0.23 -42.38 15.98
C GLY A 184 0.08 -41.36 17.11
N THR A 185 0.95 -40.36 17.18
CA THR A 185 0.91 -39.24 18.14
C THR A 185 0.44 -37.96 17.45
N GLU A 186 -0.48 -37.23 18.09
CA GLU A 186 -1.02 -35.97 17.59
C GLU A 186 -0.15 -34.80 18.01
N TYR A 187 0.21 -33.97 17.03
CA TYR A 187 0.90 -32.69 17.20
C TYR A 187 0.06 -31.57 16.60
N TRP A 188 0.27 -30.37 17.08
CA TRP A 188 -0.42 -29.17 16.61
C TRP A 188 0.50 -27.96 16.62
N ALA A 189 0.27 -27.02 15.65
CA ALA A 189 0.95 -25.75 15.63
C ALA A 189 -0.06 -24.65 15.30
N GLY A 190 -0.02 -23.53 16.05
CA GLY A 190 -0.96 -22.44 15.78
C GLY A 190 -1.05 -21.37 16.85
N SER A 191 -2.18 -20.66 16.84
CA SER A 191 -2.44 -19.49 17.67
C SER A 191 -2.73 -19.86 19.15
N HIS A 192 -2.78 -18.83 20.00
CA HIS A 192 -3.19 -18.99 21.42
C HIS A 192 -4.58 -19.63 21.59
N LYS A 193 -5.48 -19.53 20.59
CA LYS A 193 -6.78 -20.23 20.61
C LYS A 193 -6.59 -21.75 20.57
N LEU A 194 -5.66 -22.22 19.73
CA LEU A 194 -5.37 -23.62 19.61
C LEU A 194 -4.69 -24.17 20.89
N LEU A 195 -3.77 -23.42 21.48
CA LEU A 195 -3.17 -23.73 22.78
C LEU A 195 -4.25 -23.97 23.86
N LYS A 196 -5.28 -23.11 23.90
CA LYS A 196 -6.39 -23.25 24.86
C LYS A 196 -7.27 -24.47 24.57
N ASP A 197 -7.54 -24.77 23.31
CA ASP A 197 -8.34 -25.95 22.93
C ASP A 197 -7.67 -27.26 23.39
N TYR A 198 -6.34 -27.30 23.32
CA TYR A 198 -5.55 -28.43 23.78
C TYR A 198 -5.25 -28.43 25.31
N HIS A 199 -5.70 -27.40 26.03
CA HIS A 199 -5.45 -27.25 27.47
C HIS A 199 -3.97 -27.37 27.83
N ALA A 200 -3.06 -26.99 26.91
CA ALA A 200 -1.64 -27.05 27.16
C ALA A 200 -1.22 -25.90 28.08
N ALA A 201 -0.52 -26.25 29.16
CA ALA A 201 -0.11 -25.30 30.18
C ALA A 201 1.19 -24.56 29.76
N LEU A 202 1.22 -23.25 29.98
CA LEU A 202 2.46 -22.44 29.95
C LEU A 202 3.14 -22.56 31.32
N THR A 203 4.43 -22.89 31.33
CA THR A 203 5.23 -22.78 32.55
C THR A 203 5.54 -21.30 32.83
N ASP A 204 5.75 -20.93 34.12
CA ASP A 204 6.02 -19.53 34.52
C ASP A 204 7.18 -18.93 33.75
N VAL A 205 8.26 -19.71 33.54
CA VAL A 205 9.45 -19.27 32.79
C VAL A 205 9.16 -18.96 31.35
N LEU A 206 8.37 -19.80 30.66
CA LEU A 206 7.95 -19.54 29.29
C LEU A 206 6.99 -18.35 29.20
N GLY A 207 6.18 -18.12 30.24
CA GLY A 207 5.27 -16.98 30.33
C GLY A 207 6.00 -15.64 30.40
N GLU A 208 7.07 -15.53 31.20
CA GLU A 208 7.88 -14.30 31.27
C GLU A 208 8.56 -13.97 29.94
N MET A 209 9.15 -14.97 29.29
CA MET A 209 9.81 -14.79 27.99
C MET A 209 8.79 -14.46 26.87
N LEU A 210 7.60 -15.06 26.93
CA LEU A 210 6.50 -14.76 26.00
C LEU A 210 6.06 -13.30 26.14
N ALA A 211 5.92 -12.76 27.35
CA ALA A 211 5.55 -11.38 27.59
C ALA A 211 6.53 -10.39 26.93
N GLN A 212 7.82 -10.72 26.88
CA GLN A 212 8.81 -9.92 26.19
C GLN A 212 8.56 -9.90 24.66
N TYR A 213 8.31 -11.06 24.04
CA TYR A 213 8.01 -11.13 22.59
C TYR A 213 6.69 -10.45 22.23
N GLU A 214 5.68 -10.51 23.11
CA GLU A 214 4.42 -9.79 22.90
C GLU A 214 4.63 -8.27 22.97
N SER A 215 5.47 -7.78 23.90
CA SER A 215 5.81 -6.35 23.98
C SER A 215 6.54 -5.86 22.72
N ASP A 216 7.32 -6.72 22.09
CA ASP A 216 8.03 -6.44 20.82
C ASP A 216 7.14 -6.58 19.57
N SER A 217 5.83 -6.77 19.76
CA SER A 217 4.83 -6.94 18.68
C SER A 217 5.12 -8.12 17.76
N CYS A 218 5.71 -9.20 18.26
CA CYS A 218 5.90 -10.44 17.55
C CYS A 218 4.57 -11.21 17.39
N SER A 219 4.43 -11.91 16.27
CA SER A 219 3.39 -12.94 16.11
C SER A 219 3.88 -14.22 16.75
N ILE A 220 3.06 -14.82 17.60
CA ILE A 220 3.42 -16.01 18.36
C ILE A 220 2.73 -17.24 17.79
N ILE A 221 3.49 -18.27 17.51
CA ILE A 221 3.03 -19.62 17.16
C ILE A 221 3.43 -20.57 18.28
N TYR A 222 2.43 -21.33 18.74
CA TYR A 222 2.61 -22.37 19.74
C TYR A 222 2.68 -23.71 19.04
N PHE A 223 3.64 -24.54 19.39
CA PHE A 223 3.78 -25.91 18.92
C PHE A 223 3.69 -26.88 20.09
N GLY A 224 2.86 -27.90 19.97
CA GLY A 224 2.61 -28.84 21.05
C GLY A 224 2.26 -30.25 20.57
N ARG A 225 2.26 -31.16 21.56
CA ARG A 225 1.89 -32.59 21.42
C ARG A 225 0.79 -32.90 22.39
N LYS A 226 -0.42 -33.32 21.90
CA LYS A 226 -1.58 -33.50 22.78
C LYS A 226 -1.80 -32.25 23.65
N ASN A 227 -1.79 -32.39 24.99
CA ASN A 227 -1.97 -31.30 25.96
C ASN A 227 -0.64 -30.75 26.52
N GLU A 228 0.49 -31.01 25.85
CA GLU A 228 1.81 -30.55 26.23
C GLU A 228 2.32 -29.47 25.23
N LEU A 229 2.77 -28.35 25.75
CA LEU A 229 3.45 -27.33 24.94
C LEU A 229 4.92 -27.74 24.77
N LEU A 230 5.40 -27.81 23.53
CA LEU A 230 6.77 -28.17 23.19
C LEU A 230 7.63 -26.96 22.85
N ALA A 231 7.08 -26.01 22.12
CA ALA A 231 7.80 -24.81 21.74
C ALA A 231 6.90 -23.58 21.52
N ILE A 232 7.49 -22.42 21.65
CA ILE A 232 6.94 -21.13 21.24
C ILE A 232 7.86 -20.55 20.19
N VAL A 233 7.29 -20.10 19.07
CA VAL A 233 8.02 -19.48 17.97
C VAL A 233 7.59 -18.03 17.89
N ALA A 234 8.53 -17.11 18.05
CA ALA A 234 8.30 -15.68 17.89
C ALA A 234 8.69 -15.25 16.46
N ILE A 235 7.76 -14.64 15.75
CA ILE A 235 7.92 -14.25 14.35
C ILE A 235 7.64 -12.75 14.26
N LYS A 236 8.51 -12.03 13.57
CA LYS A 236 8.38 -10.58 13.37
C LYS A 236 8.60 -10.23 11.93
N ASP A 237 7.76 -9.33 11.43
CA ASP A 237 7.96 -8.72 10.13
C ASP A 237 8.78 -7.44 10.31
N GLN A 238 9.94 -7.36 9.66
CA GLN A 238 10.88 -6.26 9.83
C GLN A 238 10.32 -4.97 9.26
N ILE A 239 10.47 -3.88 10.02
CA ILE A 239 10.12 -2.54 9.56
C ILE A 239 11.12 -2.12 8.49
N LYS A 240 10.64 -1.65 7.33
CA LYS A 240 11.51 -1.13 6.27
C LYS A 240 12.36 0.02 6.82
N ALA A 241 13.62 0.07 6.45
CA ALA A 241 14.55 1.12 6.89
C ALA A 241 14.04 2.55 6.58
N THR A 242 13.30 2.69 5.47
CA THR A 242 12.72 3.96 5.02
C THR A 242 11.41 4.35 5.72
N SER A 243 10.73 3.41 6.40
CA SER A 243 9.40 3.66 6.98
C SER A 243 9.42 4.67 8.12
N VAL A 244 10.45 4.66 8.96
CA VAL A 244 10.57 5.59 10.09
C VAL A 244 10.71 7.02 9.59
N GLU A 245 11.53 7.23 8.57
CA GLU A 245 11.73 8.55 7.95
C GLU A 245 10.46 9.01 7.23
N ALA A 246 9.83 8.16 6.43
CA ALA A 246 8.59 8.47 5.74
C ALA A 246 7.46 8.89 6.70
N VAL A 247 7.28 8.18 7.83
CA VAL A 247 6.28 8.55 8.84
C VAL A 247 6.63 9.88 9.51
N ARG A 248 7.92 10.17 9.72
CA ARG A 248 8.36 11.45 10.27
C ARG A 248 8.06 12.60 9.31
N GLU A 249 8.34 12.44 8.01
CA GLU A 249 8.04 13.44 6.99
C GLU A 249 6.54 13.69 6.83
N LEU A 250 5.71 12.66 6.95
CA LEU A 250 4.24 12.81 6.90
C LEU A 250 3.65 13.58 8.08
N ARG A 251 4.41 13.76 9.19
CA ARG A 251 3.97 14.49 10.38
C ARG A 251 4.35 15.98 10.38
N THR A 252 5.20 16.40 9.46
CA THR A 252 5.63 17.80 9.28
C THR A 252 4.72 18.53 8.31
#